data_dc5d90a1e166d9fa7fd50a113f0b889f
#
_entry.id   dc5d90a1e166d9fa7fd50a113f0b889f
#
_cell.length_a   1.000
_cell.length_b   1.000
_cell.length_c   1.000
_cell.angle_alpha   90.00
_cell.angle_beta   90.00
_cell.angle_gamma   90.00
#
_symmetry.space_group_name_H-M   'P 1'
#
loop_
_entity.id
_entity.type
_entity.pdbx_description
1 polymer ?
#
loop_
_entity_poly.entity_id
_entity_poly.type
_entity_poly.pdbx_seq_one_letter_code
_entity_poly.pdbx_strand_id
1 'polypeptide(L)'
;MMNIKNFTSGAPETPEQLELANKHRVLFLFSEDGQEWYESQKQFSPDTIKFAYDGDGVIRSISRDVSALWPVNLSVAEVPDTTANRRADISGRWGFDGENVVDLMTPEKARRVKRDEINRWRDRQEGSSAVFEWDGHRWDASKASQERLSEILMLTRTANLPAGFYWTDADNNDVSVTPDDLVSINEKMTSIMATQGWKIHERQREMKKEVDGLVRVNDILNYPVGWGE
;
A
#
# COMPACT_ATOMS: atom_id res chain seq x y z
N MET A 1 8.97 -34.66 0.71
CA MET A 1 8.04 -33.51 0.71
C MET A 1 7.33 -33.49 -0.63
N MET A 2 6.01 -33.27 -0.62
CA MET A 2 5.19 -33.26 -1.83
C MET A 2 5.40 -31.95 -2.60
N ASN A 3 5.42 -32.04 -3.93
CA ASN A 3 5.47 -30.90 -4.84
C ASN A 3 4.79 -31.29 -6.16
N ILE A 4 3.59 -30.79 -6.40
CA ILE A 4 2.76 -31.09 -7.57
C ILE A 4 2.66 -29.82 -8.42
N LYS A 5 2.95 -29.97 -9.71
CA LYS A 5 3.16 -28.84 -10.63
C LYS A 5 1.91 -28.48 -11.43
N ASN A 6 1.73 -27.16 -11.65
CA ASN A 6 0.91 -26.56 -12.71
C ASN A 6 -0.52 -27.09 -12.78
N PHE A 7 -1.31 -26.92 -11.72
CA PHE A 7 -2.72 -27.21 -11.73
C PHE A 7 -3.48 -26.26 -12.67
N THR A 8 -4.25 -26.83 -13.59
CA THR A 8 -5.11 -26.08 -14.50
C THR A 8 -6.53 -26.59 -14.45
N SER A 9 -7.50 -25.75 -14.80
CA SER A 9 -8.90 -26.18 -14.89
C SER A 9 -9.06 -27.21 -15.99
N GLY A 10 -9.77 -28.32 -15.70
CA GLY A 10 -10.04 -29.39 -16.63
C GLY A 10 -11.50 -29.85 -16.59
N ALA A 11 -11.89 -30.61 -17.61
CA ALA A 11 -13.21 -31.25 -17.64
C ALA A 11 -13.23 -32.47 -16.69
N PRO A 12 -14.41 -32.83 -16.13
CA PRO A 12 -14.59 -34.09 -15.40
C PRO A 12 -14.16 -35.30 -16.23
N GLU A 13 -13.36 -36.19 -15.67
CA GLU A 13 -12.81 -37.38 -16.37
C GLU A 13 -13.53 -38.68 -15.98
N THR A 14 -14.24 -38.68 -14.84
CA THR A 14 -14.98 -39.86 -14.37
C THR A 14 -16.48 -39.59 -14.29
N PRO A 15 -17.34 -40.64 -14.31
CA PRO A 15 -18.79 -40.50 -14.13
C PRO A 15 -19.14 -39.79 -12.81
N GLU A 16 -18.44 -40.07 -11.73
CA GLU A 16 -18.62 -39.44 -10.41
C GLU A 16 -18.29 -37.93 -10.44
N GLN A 17 -17.20 -37.57 -11.09
CA GLN A 17 -16.83 -36.17 -11.28
C GLN A 17 -17.86 -35.42 -12.13
N LEU A 18 -18.37 -36.07 -13.19
CA LEU A 18 -19.41 -35.48 -14.04
C LEU A 18 -20.70 -35.25 -13.27
N GLU A 19 -21.08 -36.17 -12.39
CA GLU A 19 -22.26 -36.03 -11.52
C GLU A 19 -22.06 -34.83 -10.55
N LEU A 20 -20.91 -34.73 -9.91
CA LEU A 20 -20.57 -33.60 -9.01
C LEU A 20 -20.57 -32.25 -9.75
N ALA A 21 -20.01 -32.22 -10.95
CA ALA A 21 -20.01 -31.00 -11.77
C ALA A 21 -21.42 -30.55 -12.13
N ASN A 22 -22.27 -31.48 -12.55
CA ASN A 22 -23.64 -31.17 -12.99
C ASN A 22 -24.59 -30.84 -11.83
N LYS A 23 -24.52 -31.56 -10.71
CA LYS A 23 -25.41 -31.37 -9.56
C LYS A 23 -24.96 -30.25 -8.62
N HIS A 24 -23.67 -30.15 -8.39
CA HIS A 24 -23.10 -29.30 -7.35
C HIS A 24 -22.18 -28.18 -7.90
N ARG A 25 -22.02 -28.08 -9.23
CA ARG A 25 -21.16 -27.14 -9.92
C ARG A 25 -19.71 -27.18 -9.44
N VAL A 26 -19.22 -28.38 -9.07
CA VAL A 26 -17.82 -28.59 -8.67
C VAL A 26 -16.92 -28.38 -9.87
N LEU A 27 -15.86 -27.59 -9.66
CA LEU A 27 -14.80 -27.40 -10.64
C LEU A 27 -13.65 -28.35 -10.34
N PHE A 28 -13.00 -28.85 -11.37
CA PHE A 28 -11.87 -29.77 -11.25
C PHE A 28 -10.58 -29.12 -11.75
N LEU A 29 -9.48 -29.38 -11.04
CA LEU A 29 -8.15 -29.00 -11.46
C LEU A 29 -7.29 -30.23 -11.63
N PHE A 30 -6.45 -30.22 -12.65
CA PHE A 30 -5.52 -31.30 -12.95
C PHE A 30 -4.11 -30.73 -13.05
N SER A 31 -3.14 -31.41 -12.44
CA SER A 31 -1.73 -31.09 -12.53
C SER A 31 -1.16 -31.42 -13.91
N GLU A 32 0.06 -30.97 -14.19
CA GLU A 32 0.73 -31.26 -15.47
C GLU A 32 0.96 -32.75 -15.73
N ASP A 33 1.00 -33.57 -14.68
CA ASP A 33 1.13 -35.03 -14.73
C ASP A 33 -0.24 -35.77 -14.57
N GLY A 34 -1.35 -35.03 -14.64
CA GLY A 34 -2.71 -35.57 -14.68
C GLY A 34 -3.31 -35.93 -13.32
N GLN A 35 -2.73 -35.48 -12.20
CA GLN A 35 -3.30 -35.73 -10.88
C GLN A 35 -4.46 -34.74 -10.62
N GLU A 36 -5.61 -35.27 -10.20
CA GLU A 36 -6.75 -34.46 -9.83
C GLU A 36 -6.56 -33.83 -8.45
N TRP A 37 -6.96 -32.55 -8.28
CA TRP A 37 -6.66 -31.76 -7.09
C TRP A 37 -7.24 -32.32 -5.79
N TYR A 38 -8.52 -32.70 -5.76
CA TYR A 38 -9.15 -33.22 -4.54
C TYR A 38 -8.55 -34.56 -4.10
N GLU A 39 -8.18 -35.43 -5.05
CA GLU A 39 -7.47 -36.66 -4.74
C GLU A 39 -6.03 -36.42 -4.32
N SER A 40 -5.35 -35.44 -4.94
CA SER A 40 -3.97 -35.07 -4.61
C SER A 40 -3.81 -34.58 -3.18
N GLN A 41 -4.86 -33.95 -2.61
CA GLN A 41 -4.82 -33.45 -1.23
C GLN A 41 -4.46 -34.54 -0.21
N LYS A 42 -4.84 -35.77 -0.45
CA LYS A 42 -4.57 -36.95 0.42
C LYS A 42 -3.07 -37.28 0.55
N GLN A 43 -2.24 -36.76 -0.36
CA GLN A 43 -0.82 -37.03 -0.41
C GLN A 43 0.01 -36.09 0.48
N PHE A 44 -0.58 -34.98 0.94
CA PHE A 44 0.10 -33.99 1.78
C PHE A 44 0.07 -34.40 3.25
N SER A 45 1.21 -34.19 3.93
CA SER A 45 1.32 -34.50 5.36
C SER A 45 0.51 -33.51 6.21
N PRO A 46 -0.21 -33.94 7.26
CA PRO A 46 -0.97 -33.05 8.14
C PRO A 46 -0.09 -32.03 8.90
N ASP A 47 1.17 -32.41 9.20
CA ASP A 47 2.09 -31.65 10.06
C ASP A 47 3.01 -30.70 9.29
N THR A 48 2.65 -30.35 8.03
CA THR A 48 3.42 -29.46 7.19
C THR A 48 2.69 -28.14 6.89
N ILE A 49 3.44 -27.16 6.40
CA ILE A 49 2.88 -25.96 5.77
C ILE A 49 2.77 -26.24 4.27
N LYS A 50 1.57 -26.02 3.70
CA LYS A 50 1.30 -26.14 2.27
C LYS A 50 1.18 -24.73 1.69
N PHE A 51 1.65 -24.58 0.46
CA PHE A 51 1.53 -23.31 -0.25
C PHE A 51 1.36 -23.56 -1.75
N ALA A 52 0.61 -22.68 -2.38
CA ALA A 52 0.53 -22.59 -3.82
C ALA A 52 1.47 -21.48 -4.32
N TYR A 53 2.24 -21.76 -5.38
CA TYR A 53 3.21 -20.86 -5.96
C TYR A 53 3.11 -20.81 -7.48
N ASP A 54 3.48 -19.68 -8.07
CA ASP A 54 3.43 -19.45 -9.51
C ASP A 54 4.70 -19.95 -10.26
N GLY A 55 4.73 -19.74 -11.59
CA GLY A 55 5.83 -20.13 -12.43
C GLY A 55 7.18 -19.46 -12.11
N ASP A 56 7.16 -18.30 -11.42
CA ASP A 56 8.34 -17.61 -10.93
C ASP A 56 8.76 -18.07 -9.52
N GLY A 57 8.05 -19.05 -8.97
CA GLY A 57 8.28 -19.58 -7.63
C GLY A 57 7.70 -18.74 -6.51
N VAL A 58 6.95 -17.66 -6.79
CA VAL A 58 6.40 -16.78 -5.76
C VAL A 58 5.21 -17.43 -5.06
N ILE A 59 5.21 -17.46 -3.73
CA ILE A 59 4.10 -17.97 -2.91
C ILE A 59 2.90 -17.05 -3.04
N ARG A 60 1.75 -17.62 -3.47
CA ARG A 60 0.49 -16.90 -3.71
C ARG A 60 -0.61 -17.25 -2.72
N SER A 61 -0.54 -18.44 -2.13
CA SER A 61 -1.45 -18.90 -1.07
C SER A 61 -0.70 -19.80 -0.12
N ILE A 62 -1.03 -19.80 1.16
CA ILE A 62 -0.38 -20.58 2.20
C ILE A 62 -1.37 -21.03 3.26
N SER A 63 -1.31 -22.29 3.67
CA SER A 63 -2.16 -22.87 4.72
C SER A 63 -1.52 -24.11 5.33
N ARG A 64 -1.90 -24.46 6.54
CA ARG A 64 -1.65 -25.79 7.11
C ARG A 64 -2.65 -26.83 6.61
N ASP A 65 -3.86 -26.39 6.33
CA ASP A 65 -4.91 -27.22 5.73
C ASP A 65 -4.82 -27.11 4.20
N VAL A 66 -4.51 -28.21 3.54
CA VAL A 66 -4.37 -28.28 2.08
C VAL A 66 -5.71 -27.99 1.39
N SER A 67 -6.84 -28.32 2.01
CA SER A 67 -8.17 -28.09 1.45
C SER A 67 -8.55 -26.60 1.36
N ALA A 68 -7.85 -25.73 2.10
CA ALA A 68 -7.99 -24.28 2.01
C ALA A 68 -7.30 -23.66 0.77
N LEU A 69 -6.54 -24.45 0.01
CA LEU A 69 -5.87 -23.98 -1.20
C LEU A 69 -6.72 -24.27 -2.44
N TRP A 70 -6.72 -23.33 -3.39
CA TRP A 70 -7.31 -23.50 -4.72
C TRP A 70 -6.31 -23.06 -5.79
N PRO A 71 -5.45 -23.99 -6.28
CA PRO A 71 -4.24 -23.66 -7.03
C PRO A 71 -4.45 -23.50 -8.54
N VAL A 72 -5.42 -22.74 -8.99
CA VAL A 72 -5.64 -22.46 -10.43
C VAL A 72 -4.40 -21.75 -11.01
N ASN A 73 -3.78 -22.36 -12.03
CA ASN A 73 -2.54 -21.92 -12.68
C ASN A 73 -1.35 -21.80 -11.72
N LEU A 74 -1.34 -22.60 -10.67
CA LEU A 74 -0.30 -22.63 -9.65
C LEU A 74 0.16 -24.07 -9.41
N SER A 75 1.36 -24.20 -8.85
CA SER A 75 1.90 -25.44 -8.29
C SER A 75 1.68 -25.48 -6.78
N VAL A 76 1.61 -26.66 -6.17
CA VAL A 76 1.47 -26.80 -4.72
C VAL A 76 2.62 -27.63 -4.16
N ALA A 77 3.24 -27.10 -3.10
CA ALA A 77 4.25 -27.83 -2.36
C ALA A 77 4.00 -27.75 -0.86
N GLU A 78 4.72 -28.60 -0.12
CA GLU A 78 4.75 -28.59 1.34
C GLU A 78 6.17 -28.51 1.87
N VAL A 79 6.32 -27.89 3.05
CA VAL A 79 7.57 -27.85 3.81
C VAL A 79 7.31 -28.14 5.28
N PRO A 80 8.31 -28.57 6.07
CA PRO A 80 8.16 -28.78 7.51
C PRO A 80 7.66 -27.50 8.21
N ASP A 81 6.79 -27.66 9.21
CA ASP A 81 6.28 -26.57 10.02
C ASP A 81 7.32 -26.06 11.03
N THR A 82 8.33 -25.34 10.54
CA THR A 82 9.40 -24.74 11.32
C THR A 82 9.16 -23.24 11.53
N THR A 83 9.81 -22.65 12.55
CA THR A 83 9.80 -21.19 12.78
C THR A 83 10.31 -20.43 11.55
N ALA A 84 11.26 -20.97 10.81
CA ALA A 84 11.80 -20.36 9.59
C ALA A 84 10.73 -20.32 8.48
N ASN A 85 10.02 -21.43 8.25
CA ASN A 85 9.01 -21.53 7.19
C ASN A 85 7.72 -20.78 7.54
N ARG A 86 7.38 -20.65 8.83
CA ARG A 86 6.23 -19.85 9.31
C ARG A 86 6.33 -18.34 9.02
N ARG A 87 7.50 -17.85 8.61
CA ARG A 87 7.68 -16.44 8.19
C ARG A 87 7.14 -16.16 6.81
N ALA A 88 6.91 -17.22 6.00
CA ALA A 88 6.35 -17.04 4.67
C ALA A 88 4.92 -16.52 4.72
N ASP A 89 4.63 -15.59 3.83
CA ASP A 89 3.34 -14.98 3.63
C ASP A 89 3.06 -14.76 2.13
N ILE A 90 1.91 -14.15 1.83
CA ILE A 90 1.46 -13.87 0.46
C ILE A 90 1.82 -12.46 -0.03
N SER A 91 2.74 -11.77 0.63
CA SER A 91 3.16 -10.40 0.27
C SER A 91 3.93 -10.30 -1.05
N GLY A 92 4.33 -11.43 -1.64
CA GLY A 92 5.24 -11.50 -2.79
C GLY A 92 6.73 -11.45 -2.41
N ARG A 93 7.04 -11.41 -1.11
CA ARG A 93 8.40 -11.48 -0.59
C ARG A 93 8.96 -12.90 -0.61
N TRP A 94 8.09 -13.89 -0.45
CA TRP A 94 8.49 -15.27 -0.24
C TRP A 94 8.28 -16.11 -1.49
N GLY A 95 9.21 -17.00 -1.75
CA GLY A 95 9.16 -17.94 -2.85
C GLY A 95 9.59 -19.34 -2.45
N PHE A 96 9.50 -20.25 -3.42
CA PHE A 96 9.93 -21.63 -3.33
C PHE A 96 10.91 -21.93 -4.47
N ASP A 97 12.12 -22.38 -4.13
CA ASP A 97 13.17 -22.67 -5.11
C ASP A 97 13.13 -24.13 -5.64
N GLY A 98 12.13 -24.90 -5.23
CA GLY A 98 11.98 -26.33 -5.53
C GLY A 98 12.28 -27.23 -4.33
N GLU A 99 12.92 -26.71 -3.30
CA GLU A 99 13.28 -27.43 -2.08
C GLU A 99 12.93 -26.65 -0.81
N ASN A 100 13.23 -25.34 -0.79
CA ASN A 100 13.11 -24.49 0.39
C ASN A 100 12.24 -23.26 0.13
N VAL A 101 11.63 -22.76 1.21
CA VAL A 101 11.05 -21.41 1.22
C VAL A 101 12.19 -20.39 1.29
N VAL A 102 12.23 -19.49 0.33
CA VAL A 102 13.30 -18.49 0.18
C VAL A 102 12.76 -17.05 0.25
N ASP A 103 13.55 -16.14 0.78
CA ASP A 103 13.26 -14.71 0.78
C ASP A 103 13.66 -14.10 -0.58
N LEU A 104 12.67 -13.64 -1.35
CA LEU A 104 12.87 -13.03 -2.67
C LEU A 104 13.13 -11.52 -2.58
N MET A 105 13.22 -10.97 -1.36
CA MET A 105 13.48 -9.56 -1.15
C MET A 105 14.94 -9.22 -1.45
N THR A 106 15.16 -8.41 -2.45
CA THR A 106 16.49 -7.86 -2.77
C THR A 106 16.62 -6.43 -2.26
N PRO A 107 17.84 -5.88 -2.12
CA PRO A 107 18.02 -4.48 -1.76
C PRO A 107 17.27 -3.51 -2.70
N GLU A 108 17.20 -3.81 -4.00
CA GLU A 108 16.47 -3.01 -5.00
C GLU A 108 14.96 -3.02 -4.74
N LYS A 109 14.39 -4.21 -4.47
CA LYS A 109 12.98 -4.35 -4.11
C LYS A 109 12.67 -3.61 -2.80
N ALA A 110 13.52 -3.78 -1.80
CA ALA A 110 13.39 -3.12 -0.50
C ALA A 110 13.44 -1.58 -0.65
N ARG A 111 14.38 -1.03 -1.44
CA ARG A 111 14.44 0.41 -1.74
C ARG A 111 13.18 0.90 -2.44
N ARG A 112 12.64 0.14 -3.39
CA ARG A 112 11.39 0.51 -4.05
C ARG A 112 10.23 0.61 -3.05
N VAL A 113 10.04 -0.41 -2.20
CA VAL A 113 9.02 -0.39 -1.15
C VAL A 113 9.19 0.82 -0.22
N LYS A 114 10.44 1.10 0.20
CA LYS A 114 10.72 2.22 1.10
C LYS A 114 10.53 3.58 0.43
N ARG A 115 10.88 3.73 -0.84
CA ARG A 115 10.61 4.96 -1.62
C ARG A 115 9.11 5.22 -1.78
N ASP A 116 8.29 4.18 -1.94
CA ASP A 116 6.83 4.32 -1.99
C ASP A 116 6.26 4.74 -0.62
N GLU A 117 6.84 4.25 0.48
CA GLU A 117 6.50 4.69 1.84
C GLU A 117 6.85 6.17 2.05
N ILE A 118 8.05 6.61 1.62
CA ILE A 118 8.49 8.00 1.66
C ILE A 118 7.57 8.90 0.80
N ASN A 119 7.15 8.45 -0.38
CA ASN A 119 6.22 9.21 -1.22
C ASN A 119 4.86 9.37 -0.53
N ARG A 120 4.32 8.32 0.06
CA ARG A 120 3.07 8.38 0.84
C ARG A 120 3.18 9.29 2.07
N TRP A 121 4.34 9.32 2.73
CA TRP A 121 4.60 10.29 3.79
C TRP A 121 4.54 11.72 3.26
N ARG A 122 5.24 12.03 2.16
CA ARG A 122 5.17 13.35 1.51
C ARG A 122 3.73 13.75 1.20
N ASP A 123 2.95 12.88 0.55
CA ASP A 123 1.57 13.16 0.15
C ASP A 123 0.69 13.47 1.38
N ARG A 124 0.89 12.77 2.50
CA ARG A 124 0.21 13.07 3.76
C ARG A 124 0.61 14.43 4.33
N GLN A 125 1.91 14.77 4.29
CA GLN A 125 2.40 16.06 4.78
C GLN A 125 1.89 17.22 3.92
N GLU A 126 1.89 17.09 2.59
CA GLU A 126 1.36 18.10 1.67
C GLU A 126 -0.17 18.26 1.77
N GLY A 127 -0.88 17.21 2.16
CA GLY A 127 -2.33 17.23 2.41
C GLY A 127 -2.71 17.76 3.80
N SER A 128 -1.75 17.96 4.69
CA SER A 128 -2.03 18.51 6.02
C SER A 128 -2.18 20.03 5.98
N SER A 129 -3.07 20.56 6.83
CA SER A 129 -3.23 22.00 7.01
C SER A 129 -2.18 22.51 7.99
N ALA A 130 -1.55 23.63 7.68
CA ALA A 130 -0.81 24.43 8.64
C ALA A 130 -1.74 25.52 9.21
N VAL A 131 -1.40 26.01 10.38
CA VAL A 131 -2.10 27.15 11.01
C VAL A 131 -1.09 28.24 11.26
N PHE A 132 -1.48 29.50 11.05
CA PHE A 132 -0.64 30.64 11.33
C PHE A 132 -1.41 31.73 12.09
N GLU A 133 -0.68 32.57 12.79
CA GLU A 133 -1.23 33.72 13.51
C GLU A 133 -1.10 35.00 12.71
N TRP A 134 -2.17 35.77 12.65
CA TRP A 134 -2.19 37.11 12.10
C TRP A 134 -3.33 37.90 12.72
N ASP A 135 -3.03 39.12 13.16
CA ASP A 135 -3.94 40.08 13.77
C ASP A 135 -4.74 39.48 14.95
N GLY A 136 -4.08 38.70 15.81
CA GLY A 136 -4.68 38.10 17.01
C GLY A 136 -5.59 36.89 16.72
N HIS A 137 -5.69 36.44 15.47
CA HIS A 137 -6.44 35.28 15.04
C HIS A 137 -5.51 34.18 14.49
N ARG A 138 -6.02 32.95 14.52
CA ARG A 138 -5.38 31.78 13.91
C ARG A 138 -6.06 31.46 12.57
N TRP A 139 -5.28 31.27 11.52
CA TRP A 139 -5.79 31.07 10.16
C TRP A 139 -5.29 29.76 9.57
N ASP A 140 -6.19 29.05 8.85
CA ASP A 140 -5.83 27.83 8.15
C ASP A 140 -5.04 28.12 6.87
N ALA A 141 -3.89 27.44 6.73
CA ALA A 141 -3.11 27.41 5.50
C ALA A 141 -3.24 26.02 4.83
N SER A 142 -4.33 25.82 4.11
CA SER A 142 -4.61 24.63 3.31
C SER A 142 -4.91 25.00 1.86
N LYS A 143 -4.81 24.02 0.94
CA LYS A 143 -5.19 24.23 -0.46
C LYS A 143 -6.63 24.73 -0.60
N ALA A 144 -7.55 24.13 0.14
CA ALA A 144 -8.96 24.54 0.11
C ALA A 144 -9.18 25.97 0.61
N SER A 145 -8.46 26.39 1.67
CA SER A 145 -8.51 27.77 2.17
C SER A 145 -7.88 28.74 1.18
N GLN A 146 -6.78 28.35 0.54
CA GLN A 146 -6.11 29.15 -0.48
C GLN A 146 -6.96 29.34 -1.73
N GLU A 147 -7.64 28.30 -2.21
CA GLU A 147 -8.54 28.37 -3.36
C GLU A 147 -9.71 29.33 -3.08
N ARG A 148 -10.41 29.16 -1.95
CA ARG A 148 -11.51 30.05 -1.54
C ARG A 148 -11.04 31.49 -1.40
N LEU A 149 -9.89 31.72 -0.79
CA LEU A 149 -9.34 33.07 -0.60
C LEU A 149 -8.97 33.73 -1.93
N SER A 150 -8.39 32.93 -2.86
CA SER A 150 -8.06 33.40 -4.21
C SER A 150 -9.29 33.81 -5.00
N GLU A 151 -10.40 33.07 -4.88
CA GLU A 151 -11.69 33.42 -5.52
C GLU A 151 -12.25 34.74 -4.99
N ILE A 152 -12.23 34.93 -3.67
CA ILE A 152 -12.69 36.18 -3.05
C ILE A 152 -11.80 37.37 -3.44
N LEU A 153 -10.48 37.19 -3.47
CA LEU A 153 -9.54 38.23 -3.92
C LEU A 153 -9.73 38.59 -5.40
N MET A 154 -10.13 37.66 -6.25
CA MET A 154 -10.54 38.02 -7.63
C MET A 154 -11.83 38.85 -7.67
N LEU A 155 -12.82 38.53 -6.82
CA LEU A 155 -14.04 39.28 -6.72
C LEU A 155 -13.79 40.75 -6.26
N THR A 156 -12.91 40.95 -5.27
CA THR A 156 -12.59 42.30 -4.74
C THR A 156 -11.97 43.25 -5.78
N ARG A 157 -11.44 42.71 -6.90
CA ARG A 157 -10.92 43.51 -8.02
C ARG A 157 -12.00 44.11 -8.90
N THR A 158 -13.21 43.54 -8.90
CA THR A 158 -14.32 43.90 -9.82
C THR A 158 -15.56 44.34 -9.11
N ALA A 159 -15.72 44.02 -7.83
CA ALA A 159 -16.88 44.32 -7.01
C ALA A 159 -16.50 44.56 -5.54
N ASN A 160 -17.38 45.20 -4.79
CA ASN A 160 -17.25 45.31 -3.34
C ASN A 160 -17.66 43.99 -2.67
N LEU A 161 -17.06 43.68 -1.52
CA LEU A 161 -17.54 42.62 -0.67
C LEU A 161 -18.98 42.91 -0.18
N PRO A 162 -19.79 41.87 0.03
CA PRO A 162 -21.12 42.04 0.62
C PRO A 162 -21.07 42.74 1.98
N ALA A 163 -22.08 43.48 2.31
CA ALA A 163 -22.19 44.12 3.63
C ALA A 163 -22.21 43.04 4.73
N GLY A 164 -21.37 43.22 5.75
CA GLY A 164 -21.24 42.25 6.84
C GLY A 164 -20.40 41.00 6.47
N PHE A 165 -19.58 41.10 5.42
CA PHE A 165 -18.69 40.00 5.05
C PHE A 165 -17.71 39.68 6.20
N TYR A 166 -17.51 38.39 6.45
CA TYR A 166 -16.53 37.86 7.41
C TYR A 166 -15.77 36.69 6.80
N TRP A 167 -14.62 36.41 7.37
CA TRP A 167 -13.82 35.19 7.09
C TRP A 167 -13.71 34.38 8.38
N THR A 168 -13.93 33.09 8.30
CA THR A 168 -13.88 32.21 9.48
C THR A 168 -12.44 31.81 9.76
N ASP A 169 -11.99 32.00 10.98
CA ASP A 169 -10.63 31.62 11.44
C ASP A 169 -10.51 30.12 11.72
N ALA A 170 -9.31 29.66 12.09
CA ALA A 170 -9.04 28.24 12.38
C ALA A 170 -9.76 27.72 13.65
N ASP A 171 -10.23 28.63 14.52
CA ASP A 171 -10.97 28.32 15.74
C ASP A 171 -12.49 28.43 15.53
N ASN A 172 -12.94 28.57 14.27
CA ASN A 172 -14.33 28.72 13.83
C ASN A 172 -15.01 30.02 14.34
N ASN A 173 -14.24 31.08 14.52
CA ASN A 173 -14.81 32.41 14.80
C ASN A 173 -14.97 33.19 13.49
N ASP A 174 -16.10 33.87 13.36
CA ASP A 174 -16.35 34.76 12.24
C ASP A 174 -15.69 36.11 12.50
N VAL A 175 -14.67 36.44 11.70
CA VAL A 175 -13.85 37.64 11.84
C VAL A 175 -14.22 38.60 10.73
N SER A 176 -14.61 39.82 11.07
CA SER A 176 -14.85 40.89 10.11
C SER A 176 -13.52 41.30 9.47
N VAL A 177 -13.45 41.22 8.14
CA VAL A 177 -12.22 41.46 7.37
C VAL A 177 -12.48 42.46 6.23
N THR A 178 -11.47 43.27 5.96
CA THR A 178 -11.42 44.14 4.79
C THR A 178 -10.75 43.47 3.59
N PRO A 179 -10.87 44.01 2.36
CA PRO A 179 -10.08 43.52 1.22
C PRO A 179 -8.55 43.48 1.48
N ASP A 180 -8.01 44.48 2.20
CA ASP A 180 -6.58 44.56 2.52
C ASP A 180 -6.18 43.48 3.54
N ASP A 181 -7.06 43.15 4.49
CA ASP A 181 -6.86 42.05 5.42
C ASP A 181 -6.77 40.70 4.68
N LEU A 182 -7.68 40.47 3.72
CA LEU A 182 -7.67 39.26 2.89
C LEU A 182 -6.40 39.15 2.06
N VAL A 183 -5.86 40.27 1.53
CA VAL A 183 -4.54 40.27 0.84
C VAL A 183 -3.44 39.86 1.81
N SER A 184 -3.41 40.44 3.01
CA SER A 184 -2.39 40.13 4.03
C SER A 184 -2.45 38.68 4.50
N ILE A 185 -3.65 38.13 4.70
CA ILE A 185 -3.88 36.72 5.02
C ILE A 185 -3.35 35.82 3.88
N ASN A 186 -3.67 36.19 2.61
CA ASN A 186 -3.20 35.42 1.46
C ASN A 186 -1.67 35.41 1.31
N GLU A 187 -1.01 36.54 1.50
CA GLU A 187 0.44 36.61 1.42
C GLU A 187 1.12 35.76 2.49
N LYS A 188 0.64 35.81 3.73
CA LYS A 188 1.14 34.99 4.83
C LYS A 188 0.87 33.51 4.60
N MET A 189 -0.35 33.15 4.21
CA MET A 189 -0.74 31.79 3.87
C MET A 189 0.19 31.23 2.79
N THR A 190 0.36 31.96 1.69
CA THR A 190 1.22 31.55 0.56
C THR A 190 2.66 31.35 0.99
N SER A 191 3.22 32.26 1.80
CA SER A 191 4.59 32.17 2.33
C SER A 191 4.79 30.92 3.20
N ILE A 192 3.81 30.64 4.09
CA ILE A 192 3.87 29.49 4.99
C ILE A 192 3.74 28.18 4.21
N MET A 193 2.78 28.09 3.29
CA MET A 193 2.59 26.91 2.44
C MET A 193 3.83 26.65 1.57
N ALA A 194 4.45 27.67 0.99
CA ALA A 194 5.67 27.52 0.20
C ALA A 194 6.83 27.02 1.06
N THR A 195 7.02 27.60 2.26
CA THR A 195 8.07 27.19 3.20
C THR A 195 7.87 25.75 3.66
N GLN A 196 6.64 25.37 4.02
CA GLN A 196 6.31 24.01 4.43
C GLN A 196 6.51 23.01 3.30
N GLY A 197 6.03 23.34 2.11
CA GLY A 197 6.21 22.51 0.92
C GLY A 197 7.71 22.26 0.61
N TRP A 198 8.54 23.32 0.69
CA TRP A 198 9.99 23.20 0.50
C TRP A 198 10.62 22.27 1.54
N LYS A 199 10.28 22.40 2.83
CA LYS A 199 10.79 21.53 3.90
C LYS A 199 10.39 20.06 3.68
N ILE A 200 9.16 19.82 3.27
CA ILE A 200 8.66 18.46 2.97
C ILE A 200 9.47 17.84 1.82
N HIS A 201 9.69 18.58 0.73
CA HIS A 201 10.46 18.10 -0.41
C HIS A 201 11.94 17.87 -0.07
N GLU A 202 12.55 18.76 0.71
CA GLU A 202 13.93 18.59 1.15
C GLU A 202 14.07 17.32 1.98
N ARG A 203 13.21 17.13 3.00
CA ARG A 203 13.22 15.92 3.83
C ARG A 203 12.96 14.65 3.01
N GLN A 204 12.04 14.69 2.05
CA GLN A 204 11.82 13.57 1.13
C GLN A 204 13.09 13.19 0.35
N ARG A 205 13.82 14.16 -0.16
CA ARG A 205 15.06 13.94 -0.92
C ARG A 205 16.16 13.36 -0.03
N GLU A 206 16.30 13.86 1.20
CA GLU A 206 17.23 13.35 2.19
C GLU A 206 16.95 11.88 2.49
N MET A 207 15.70 11.55 2.88
CA MET A 207 15.29 10.16 3.17
C MET A 207 15.59 9.21 2.00
N LYS A 208 15.29 9.62 0.77
CA LYS A 208 15.59 8.81 -0.43
C LYS A 208 17.10 8.59 -0.58
N LYS A 209 17.92 9.64 -0.39
CA LYS A 209 19.38 9.55 -0.45
C LYS A 209 19.95 8.64 0.63
N GLU A 210 19.44 8.74 1.87
CA GLU A 210 19.86 7.91 3.00
C GLU A 210 19.52 6.44 2.72
N VAL A 211 18.29 6.14 2.25
CA VAL A 211 17.83 4.79 1.87
C VAL A 211 18.70 4.22 0.73
N ASP A 212 19.08 5.03 -0.25
CA ASP A 212 19.92 4.59 -1.36
C ASP A 212 21.33 4.19 -0.92
N GLY A 213 21.84 4.78 0.15
CA GLY A 213 23.13 4.45 0.76
C GLY A 213 23.10 3.16 1.59
N LEU A 214 21.95 2.62 1.96
CA LEU A 214 21.84 1.39 2.73
C LEU A 214 22.06 0.15 1.85
N VAL A 215 22.77 -0.85 2.37
CA VAL A 215 23.14 -2.07 1.63
C VAL A 215 22.29 -3.26 2.03
N ARG A 216 22.00 -3.43 3.33
CA ARG A 216 21.30 -4.60 3.83
C ARG A 216 19.78 -4.40 3.76
N VAL A 217 19.07 -5.42 3.28
CA VAL A 217 17.59 -5.41 3.15
C VAL A 217 16.90 -4.98 4.45
N ASN A 218 17.32 -5.52 5.58
CA ASN A 218 16.70 -5.20 6.87
C ASN A 218 16.92 -3.74 7.28
N ASP A 219 18.07 -3.16 7.00
CA ASP A 219 18.35 -1.74 7.31
C ASP A 219 17.47 -0.83 6.43
N ILE A 220 17.30 -1.19 5.15
CA ILE A 220 16.42 -0.47 4.23
C ILE A 220 14.96 -0.54 4.70
N LEU A 221 14.46 -1.74 5.01
CA LEU A 221 13.07 -1.93 5.42
C LEU A 221 12.74 -1.29 6.77
N ASN A 222 13.73 -1.23 7.68
CA ASN A 222 13.57 -0.63 9.01
C ASN A 222 13.91 0.86 9.06
N TYR A 223 14.30 1.46 7.93
CA TYR A 223 14.59 2.90 7.90
C TYR A 223 13.36 3.71 8.34
N PRO A 224 13.49 4.63 9.32
CA PRO A 224 12.38 5.42 9.84
C PRO A 224 11.97 6.51 8.83
N VAL A 225 10.69 6.50 8.43
CA VAL A 225 10.13 7.50 7.52
C VAL A 225 9.40 8.58 8.30
N GLY A 226 9.90 9.81 8.25
CA GLY A 226 9.34 10.94 8.98
C GLY A 226 10.25 12.17 8.99
N TRP A 227 9.85 13.16 9.79
CA TRP A 227 10.74 14.26 10.13
C TRP A 227 11.97 13.72 10.88
N GLY A 228 13.15 14.27 10.60
CA GLY A 228 14.35 14.00 11.40
C GLY A 228 14.18 14.52 12.83
N GLU A 229 14.83 13.85 13.80
CA GLU A 229 14.95 14.37 15.17
C GLU A 229 15.75 15.66 15.21
#